data_6debfe912720edf65c2d017ade611cfd
#
_entry.id   6debfe912720edf65c2d017ade611cfd
#
_cell.length_a   1.000
_cell.length_b   1.000
_cell.length_c   1.000
_cell.angle_alpha   90.00
_cell.angle_beta   90.00
_cell.angle_gamma   90.00
#
_symmetry.space_group_name_H-M   'P 1'
#
loop_
_entity.id
_entity.type
_entity.pdbx_description
1 polymer ?
#
loop_
_entity_poly.entity_id
_entity_poly.type
_entity_poly.pdbx_seq_one_letter_code
_entity_poly.pdbx_strand_id
1 'polypeptide(L)'
;MGTHGTNCAGFISAKTNNSIGIASLAPDCPSMSISNSLASSPDSRQKRADGINFAWRNGASVISNSWSSSVAYSIINDAISNALTSGRSGKGCVVVFATGNDYSSTVGYPANCNPDILAVGSNNRNGSRSSFSNYGTALDIVAPGENVCTTTTGSNYSTSISGTSFSCPTAAAVAALVISVNPNLTQKQVVDILEKSARKVGNYAYSTTSNRLNGTWNNEMGYGLLDAYAAVSLAGGENVYF
;
A
#
# COMPACT_ATOMS: atom_id res chain seq x y z
N MET A 1 14.95 -8.77 -15.76
CA MET A 1 14.20 -8.52 -14.53
C MET A 1 13.85 -7.02 -14.51
N GLY A 2 12.61 -6.65 -14.29
CA GLY A 2 12.21 -5.23 -14.36
C GLY A 2 12.67 -4.45 -13.12
N THR A 3 13.14 -3.24 -13.28
CA THR A 3 13.61 -2.34 -12.22
C THR A 3 12.52 -1.98 -11.21
N HIS A 4 11.28 -1.82 -11.69
CA HIS A 4 10.14 -1.33 -10.90
C HIS A 4 9.86 -2.18 -9.65
N GLY A 5 9.84 -3.51 -9.76
CA GLY A 5 9.63 -4.39 -8.61
C GLY A 5 10.76 -4.30 -7.57
N THR A 6 12.01 -4.15 -8.03
CA THR A 6 13.17 -3.93 -7.13
C THR A 6 13.05 -2.60 -6.39
N ASN A 7 12.60 -1.55 -7.10
CA ASN A 7 12.37 -0.24 -6.49
C ASN A 7 11.28 -0.33 -5.41
N CYS A 8 10.16 -1.01 -5.68
CA CYS A 8 9.09 -1.20 -4.68
C CYS A 8 9.56 -2.02 -3.46
N ALA A 9 10.33 -3.10 -3.68
CA ALA A 9 10.85 -3.94 -2.60
C ALA A 9 11.80 -3.16 -1.67
N GLY A 10 12.55 -2.20 -2.19
CA GLY A 10 13.47 -1.36 -1.41
C GLY A 10 12.78 -0.57 -0.29
N PHE A 11 11.53 -0.12 -0.50
CA PHE A 11 10.76 0.57 0.54
C PHE A 11 10.36 -0.36 1.68
N ILE A 12 10.15 -1.65 1.39
CA ILE A 12 9.65 -2.62 2.36
C ILE A 12 10.79 -3.20 3.18
N SER A 13 11.81 -3.77 2.53
CA SER A 13 12.74 -4.72 3.16
C SER A 13 14.21 -4.52 2.80
N ALA A 14 14.62 -3.35 2.30
CA ALA A 14 16.05 -3.05 2.20
C ALA A 14 16.70 -3.14 3.58
N LYS A 15 17.82 -3.88 3.69
CA LYS A 15 18.51 -4.05 4.97
C LYS A 15 19.04 -2.71 5.51
N THR A 16 18.88 -2.52 6.80
CA THR A 16 19.35 -1.34 7.54
C THR A 16 20.60 -1.67 8.37
N ASN A 17 21.26 -0.65 8.89
CA ASN A 17 22.42 -0.77 9.79
C ASN A 17 23.62 -1.55 9.19
N ASN A 18 23.76 -1.53 7.87
CA ASN A 18 24.83 -2.21 7.14
C ASN A 18 25.81 -1.23 6.48
N SER A 19 25.69 0.07 6.76
CA SER A 19 26.49 1.15 6.16
C SER A 19 26.38 1.23 4.63
N ILE A 20 25.31 0.68 4.03
CA ILE A 20 25.11 0.64 2.58
C ILE A 20 23.71 1.20 2.24
N GLY A 21 23.67 2.22 1.39
CA GLY A 21 22.49 2.67 0.68
C GLY A 21 21.39 3.28 1.53
N ILE A 22 20.24 2.64 1.60
CA ILE A 22 19.03 3.17 2.21
C ILE A 22 18.55 2.34 3.40
N ALA A 23 17.70 2.93 4.22
CA ALA A 23 16.92 2.23 5.24
C ALA A 23 15.50 1.99 4.74
N SER A 24 14.97 0.78 4.89
CA SER A 24 13.56 0.47 4.67
C SER A 24 12.75 0.60 5.95
N LEU A 25 11.43 0.54 5.80
CA LEU A 25 10.52 0.63 6.96
C LEU A 25 10.40 -0.68 7.74
N ALA A 26 10.54 -1.83 7.07
CA ALA A 26 10.39 -3.15 7.70
C ALA A 26 11.56 -4.08 7.30
N PRO A 27 12.83 -3.75 7.70
CA PRO A 27 14.04 -4.40 7.19
C PRO A 27 14.17 -5.87 7.56
N ASP A 28 13.47 -6.30 8.61
CA ASP A 28 13.50 -7.68 9.10
C ASP A 28 12.25 -8.47 8.70
N CYS A 29 11.30 -7.84 7.98
CA CYS A 29 10.18 -8.58 7.40
C CYS A 29 10.64 -9.34 6.15
N PRO A 30 10.44 -10.66 6.09
CA PRO A 30 10.78 -11.44 4.89
C PRO A 30 9.88 -11.03 3.73
N SER A 31 10.49 -10.87 2.55
CA SER A 31 9.81 -10.53 1.31
C SER A 31 9.67 -11.72 0.38
N MET A 32 8.46 -11.96 -0.10
CA MET A 32 8.16 -12.90 -1.16
C MET A 32 8.06 -12.15 -2.49
N SER A 33 9.06 -12.29 -3.35
CA SER A 33 9.07 -11.65 -4.66
C SER A 33 8.23 -12.45 -5.66
N ILE A 34 7.16 -11.85 -6.17
CA ILE A 34 6.32 -12.41 -7.23
C ILE A 34 6.50 -11.56 -8.47
N SER A 35 7.20 -12.11 -9.46
CA SER A 35 7.53 -11.37 -10.68
C SER A 35 6.49 -11.62 -11.76
N ASN A 36 5.87 -10.56 -12.22
CA ASN A 36 4.98 -10.52 -13.37
C ASN A 36 5.43 -9.44 -14.36
N SER A 37 5.25 -9.69 -15.65
CA SER A 37 5.36 -8.64 -16.64
C SER A 37 4.21 -7.63 -16.47
N LEU A 38 4.52 -6.33 -16.45
CA LEU A 38 3.50 -5.28 -16.51
C LEU A 38 3.00 -5.04 -17.95
N ALA A 39 3.66 -5.65 -18.94
CA ALA A 39 3.21 -5.59 -20.31
C ALA A 39 1.86 -6.32 -20.49
N SER A 40 1.03 -5.80 -21.36
CA SER A 40 -0.22 -6.47 -21.72
C SER A 40 0.08 -7.73 -22.52
N SER A 41 -0.46 -8.86 -22.09
CA SER A 41 -0.43 -10.13 -22.81
C SER A 41 -1.75 -10.86 -22.57
N PRO A 42 -2.17 -11.79 -23.45
CA PRO A 42 -3.43 -12.52 -23.30
C PRO A 42 -3.60 -13.22 -21.96
N ASP A 43 -2.50 -13.64 -21.33
CA ASP A 43 -2.46 -14.34 -20.05
C ASP A 43 -2.10 -13.44 -18.84
N SER A 44 -1.89 -12.14 -19.05
CA SER A 44 -1.46 -11.23 -17.98
C SER A 44 -2.43 -11.17 -16.79
N ARG A 45 -3.73 -11.22 -17.07
CA ARG A 45 -4.77 -11.27 -16.03
C ARG A 45 -4.69 -12.53 -15.18
N GLN A 46 -4.48 -13.70 -15.83
CA GLN A 46 -4.33 -14.98 -15.14
C GLN A 46 -3.07 -14.95 -14.25
N LYS A 47 -1.93 -14.54 -14.79
CA LYS A 47 -0.68 -14.46 -14.05
C LYS A 47 -0.74 -13.54 -12.83
N ARG A 48 -1.50 -12.43 -12.93
CA ARG A 48 -1.72 -11.51 -11.79
C ARG A 48 -2.58 -12.16 -10.72
N ALA A 49 -3.68 -12.82 -11.11
CA ALA A 49 -4.53 -13.57 -10.18
C ALA A 49 -3.76 -14.72 -9.52
N ASP A 50 -2.98 -15.49 -10.30
CA ASP A 50 -2.14 -16.58 -9.80
C ASP A 50 -1.09 -16.05 -8.81
N GLY A 51 -0.48 -14.89 -9.07
CA GLY A 51 0.48 -14.25 -8.18
C GLY A 51 -0.15 -13.89 -6.82
N ILE A 52 -1.33 -13.31 -6.81
CA ILE A 52 -2.08 -13.01 -5.58
C ILE A 52 -2.43 -14.31 -4.84
N ASN A 53 -2.95 -15.31 -5.54
CA ASN A 53 -3.31 -16.60 -4.96
C ASN A 53 -2.08 -17.33 -4.41
N PHE A 54 -0.94 -17.26 -5.11
CA PHE A 54 0.31 -17.83 -4.63
C PHE A 54 0.75 -17.16 -3.32
N ALA A 55 0.69 -15.82 -3.24
CA ALA A 55 1.13 -15.08 -2.07
C ALA A 55 0.39 -15.52 -0.80
N TRP A 56 -0.95 -15.43 -0.79
CA TRP A 56 -1.71 -15.73 0.42
C TRP A 56 -1.65 -17.22 0.80
N ARG A 57 -1.59 -18.14 -0.17
CA ARG A 57 -1.47 -19.58 0.07
C ARG A 57 -0.11 -19.97 0.63
N ASN A 58 0.94 -19.20 0.37
CA ASN A 58 2.29 -19.43 0.87
C ASN A 58 2.65 -18.51 2.06
N GLY A 59 1.64 -17.99 2.78
CA GLY A 59 1.83 -17.36 4.08
C GLY A 59 2.13 -15.87 4.06
N ALA A 60 1.95 -15.17 2.93
CA ALA A 60 2.05 -13.71 2.93
C ALA A 60 1.00 -13.11 3.88
N SER A 61 1.44 -12.17 4.71
CA SER A 61 0.54 -11.41 5.60
C SER A 61 0.05 -10.11 4.96
N VAL A 62 0.88 -9.54 4.09
CA VAL A 62 0.59 -8.31 3.34
C VAL A 62 0.93 -8.55 1.88
N ILE A 63 0.09 -8.08 0.96
CA ILE A 63 0.29 -8.20 -0.49
C ILE A 63 0.32 -6.79 -1.07
N SER A 64 1.51 -6.35 -1.53
CA SER A 64 1.75 -5.03 -2.09
C SER A 64 1.65 -5.04 -3.61
N ASN A 65 0.76 -4.23 -4.18
CA ASN A 65 0.44 -4.22 -5.60
C ASN A 65 0.60 -2.83 -6.20
N SER A 66 1.72 -2.59 -6.87
CA SER A 66 2.03 -1.32 -7.54
C SER A 66 1.76 -1.41 -9.05
N TRP A 67 0.55 -1.81 -9.41
CA TRP A 67 0.10 -1.94 -10.80
C TRP A 67 -1.41 -1.64 -10.91
N SER A 68 -1.85 -1.27 -12.10
CA SER A 68 -3.24 -1.01 -12.44
C SER A 68 -3.64 -1.67 -13.76
N SER A 69 -4.93 -1.65 -14.07
CA SER A 69 -5.50 -2.10 -15.34
C SER A 69 -6.66 -1.18 -15.72
N SER A 70 -6.83 -0.92 -17.00
CA SER A 70 -7.97 -0.20 -17.53
C SER A 70 -9.25 -1.05 -17.62
N VAL A 71 -9.11 -2.36 -17.44
CA VAL A 71 -10.24 -3.32 -17.54
C VAL A 71 -10.31 -4.12 -16.25
N ALA A 72 -11.51 -4.25 -15.72
CA ALA A 72 -11.81 -5.11 -14.58
C ALA A 72 -11.97 -6.58 -15.02
N TYR A 73 -11.41 -7.49 -14.21
CA TYR A 73 -11.46 -8.93 -14.47
C TYR A 73 -11.93 -9.68 -13.23
N SER A 74 -12.97 -10.50 -13.35
CA SER A 74 -13.51 -11.31 -12.24
C SER A 74 -12.45 -12.18 -11.59
N ILE A 75 -11.58 -12.82 -12.36
CA ILE A 75 -10.52 -13.68 -11.84
C ILE A 75 -9.54 -12.94 -10.90
N ILE A 76 -9.29 -11.65 -11.15
CA ILE A 76 -8.46 -10.81 -10.26
C ILE A 76 -9.27 -10.44 -9.00
N ASN A 77 -10.55 -10.08 -9.17
CA ASN A 77 -11.43 -9.77 -8.04
C ASN A 77 -11.57 -10.98 -7.10
N ASP A 78 -11.73 -12.18 -7.65
CA ASP A 78 -11.83 -13.42 -6.90
C ASP A 78 -10.52 -13.72 -6.13
N ALA A 79 -9.37 -13.54 -6.78
CA ALA A 79 -8.07 -13.72 -6.13
C ALA A 79 -7.84 -12.73 -4.97
N ILE A 80 -8.24 -11.47 -5.15
CA ILE A 80 -8.20 -10.44 -4.09
C ILE A 80 -9.13 -10.81 -2.95
N SER A 81 -10.39 -11.16 -3.24
CA SER A 81 -11.39 -11.55 -2.23
C SER A 81 -10.94 -12.76 -1.42
N ASN A 82 -10.35 -13.76 -2.07
CA ASN A 82 -9.78 -14.92 -1.39
C ASN A 82 -8.61 -14.53 -0.48
N ALA A 83 -7.72 -13.65 -0.90
CA ALA A 83 -6.62 -13.16 -0.06
C ALA A 83 -7.13 -12.40 1.17
N LEU A 84 -8.12 -11.52 0.98
CA LEU A 84 -8.74 -10.71 2.04
C LEU A 84 -9.47 -11.57 3.09
N THR A 85 -9.99 -12.74 2.72
CA THR A 85 -10.81 -13.58 3.62
C THR A 85 -10.06 -14.79 4.15
N SER A 86 -9.31 -15.50 3.29
CA SER A 86 -8.73 -16.81 3.60
C SER A 86 -7.27 -16.74 4.03
N GLY A 87 -6.56 -15.66 3.72
CA GLY A 87 -5.16 -15.48 4.12
C GLY A 87 -4.98 -15.48 5.63
N ARG A 88 -3.75 -15.71 6.10
CA ARG A 88 -3.40 -15.68 7.53
C ARG A 88 -4.33 -16.54 8.41
N SER A 89 -4.67 -17.73 7.94
CA SER A 89 -5.58 -18.64 8.64
C SER A 89 -6.97 -18.05 8.95
N GLY A 90 -7.54 -17.35 7.95
CA GLY A 90 -8.87 -16.74 8.05
C GLY A 90 -8.90 -15.32 8.64
N LYS A 91 -7.76 -14.75 9.04
CA LYS A 91 -7.68 -13.33 9.45
C LYS A 91 -7.64 -12.37 8.26
N GLY A 92 -7.37 -12.86 7.05
CA GLY A 92 -7.18 -12.12 5.83
C GLY A 92 -5.78 -11.51 5.67
N CYS A 93 -5.27 -11.47 4.45
CA CYS A 93 -4.09 -10.67 4.10
C CYS A 93 -4.48 -9.21 3.97
N VAL A 94 -3.63 -8.29 4.39
CA VAL A 94 -3.77 -6.88 4.02
C VAL A 94 -3.38 -6.73 2.56
N VAL A 95 -4.35 -6.42 1.70
CA VAL A 95 -4.11 -6.22 0.27
C VAL A 95 -4.02 -4.73 -0.01
N VAL A 96 -2.85 -4.28 -0.45
CA VAL A 96 -2.53 -2.87 -0.69
C VAL A 96 -2.38 -2.62 -2.19
N PHE A 97 -3.00 -1.58 -2.69
CA PHE A 97 -2.88 -1.14 -4.08
C PHE A 97 -2.53 0.33 -4.22
N ALA A 98 -1.72 0.65 -5.21
CA ALA A 98 -1.51 2.01 -5.68
C ALA A 98 -2.77 2.53 -6.41
N THR A 99 -3.11 3.81 -6.21
CA THR A 99 -4.33 4.41 -6.79
C THR A 99 -4.24 4.73 -8.28
N GLY A 100 -3.02 4.78 -8.84
CA GLY A 100 -2.73 5.19 -10.23
C GLY A 100 -2.14 6.59 -10.34
N ASN A 101 -1.63 6.92 -11.55
CA ASN A 101 -0.81 8.12 -11.78
C ASN A 101 -1.35 8.99 -12.94
N ASP A 102 -2.66 9.04 -13.12
CA ASP A 102 -3.32 9.66 -14.27
C ASP A 102 -3.96 11.02 -13.93
N TYR A 103 -3.69 11.56 -12.72
CA TYR A 103 -4.37 12.77 -12.22
C TYR A 103 -5.90 12.63 -12.23
N SER A 104 -6.40 11.43 -12.12
CA SER A 104 -7.83 11.13 -12.20
C SER A 104 -8.52 11.35 -10.85
N SER A 105 -9.75 11.87 -10.88
CA SER A 105 -10.65 11.92 -9.72
C SER A 105 -11.30 10.56 -9.40
N THR A 106 -10.79 9.50 -10.00
CA THR A 106 -11.20 8.11 -9.77
C THR A 106 -9.98 7.27 -9.48
N VAL A 107 -10.02 6.54 -8.37
CA VAL A 107 -9.01 5.52 -8.04
C VAL A 107 -9.06 4.41 -9.09
N GLY A 108 -7.89 4.02 -9.60
CA GLY A 108 -7.78 3.02 -10.66
C GLY A 108 -8.11 1.59 -10.18
N TYR A 109 -8.55 0.75 -11.10
CA TYR A 109 -8.71 -0.68 -10.84
C TYR A 109 -7.32 -1.38 -10.80
N PRO A 110 -7.08 -2.34 -9.89
CA PRO A 110 -7.98 -3.00 -8.92
C PRO A 110 -8.18 -2.28 -7.58
N ALA A 111 -7.52 -1.17 -7.31
CA ALA A 111 -7.59 -0.51 -6.00
C ALA A 111 -9.02 -0.15 -5.57
N ASN A 112 -9.92 0.04 -6.53
CA ASN A 112 -11.32 0.40 -6.29
C ASN A 112 -12.33 -0.77 -6.38
N CYS A 113 -11.86 -2.01 -6.56
CA CYS A 113 -12.78 -3.13 -6.83
C CYS A 113 -13.37 -3.79 -5.59
N ASN A 114 -12.79 -3.53 -4.41
CA ASN A 114 -13.26 -4.09 -3.14
C ASN A 114 -12.96 -3.07 -2.02
N PRO A 115 -13.93 -2.74 -1.16
CA PRO A 115 -13.77 -1.74 -0.11
C PRO A 115 -12.79 -2.14 1.01
N ASP A 116 -12.41 -3.41 1.10
CA ASP A 116 -11.44 -3.92 2.07
C ASP A 116 -9.99 -3.86 1.57
N ILE A 117 -9.75 -3.40 0.34
CA ILE A 117 -8.43 -3.06 -0.18
C ILE A 117 -7.96 -1.76 0.48
N LEU A 118 -6.69 -1.69 0.87
CA LEU A 118 -6.06 -0.43 1.24
C LEU A 118 -5.56 0.28 -0.03
N ALA A 119 -6.30 1.29 -0.48
CA ALA A 119 -5.95 2.11 -1.65
C ALA A 119 -5.07 3.30 -1.23
N VAL A 120 -3.84 3.35 -1.76
CA VAL A 120 -2.81 4.29 -1.32
C VAL A 120 -2.46 5.28 -2.42
N GLY A 121 -2.72 6.56 -2.17
CA GLY A 121 -2.33 7.68 -3.00
C GLY A 121 -0.93 8.20 -2.66
N SER A 122 -0.44 9.14 -3.47
CA SER A 122 0.87 9.76 -3.28
C SER A 122 0.76 11.19 -2.78
N ASN A 123 1.59 11.53 -1.79
CA ASN A 123 1.85 12.92 -1.39
C ASN A 123 3.32 13.31 -1.60
N ASN A 124 3.55 14.61 -1.70
CA ASN A 124 4.88 15.22 -1.74
C ASN A 124 5.37 15.62 -0.33
N ARG A 125 6.62 16.10 -0.25
CA ARG A 125 7.23 16.49 1.03
C ARG A 125 6.58 17.72 1.71
N ASN A 126 5.74 18.47 0.99
CA ASN A 126 5.01 19.61 1.54
C ASN A 126 3.66 19.19 2.15
N GLY A 127 3.34 17.89 2.18
CA GLY A 127 2.08 17.38 2.68
C GLY A 127 0.90 17.56 1.72
N SER A 128 1.15 17.90 0.46
CA SER A 128 0.13 18.00 -0.58
C SER A 128 0.07 16.72 -1.41
N ARG A 129 -1.10 16.38 -1.96
CA ARG A 129 -1.25 15.30 -2.94
C ARG A 129 -0.30 15.54 -4.11
N SER A 130 0.44 14.52 -4.51
CA SER A 130 1.25 14.60 -5.74
C SER A 130 0.36 14.84 -6.94
N SER A 131 0.77 15.72 -7.85
CA SER A 131 -0.07 16.14 -8.98
C SER A 131 -0.57 14.98 -9.84
N PHE A 132 0.25 13.96 -10.02
CA PHE A 132 -0.10 12.76 -10.79
C PHE A 132 -1.03 11.78 -10.06
N SER A 133 -1.09 11.83 -8.71
CA SER A 133 -1.81 10.81 -7.93
C SER A 133 -3.31 10.81 -8.23
N ASN A 134 -3.85 9.65 -8.59
CA ASN A 134 -5.29 9.46 -8.62
C ASN A 134 -5.89 9.60 -7.22
N TYR A 135 -7.11 10.11 -7.13
CA TYR A 135 -7.84 10.40 -5.91
C TYR A 135 -9.32 10.02 -6.08
N GLY A 136 -10.16 10.25 -5.09
CA GLY A 136 -11.59 9.98 -5.19
C GLY A 136 -12.11 9.08 -4.08
N THR A 137 -13.37 8.67 -4.19
CA THR A 137 -14.14 8.03 -3.12
C THR A 137 -13.58 6.70 -2.61
N ALA A 138 -12.72 6.03 -3.35
CA ALA A 138 -12.07 4.78 -2.94
C ALA A 138 -10.66 4.99 -2.34
N LEU A 139 -10.21 6.24 -2.18
CA LEU A 139 -8.90 6.52 -1.56
C LEU A 139 -8.97 6.35 -0.05
N ASP A 140 -8.06 5.58 0.54
CA ASP A 140 -8.01 5.38 1.98
C ASP A 140 -6.98 6.30 2.65
N ILE A 141 -5.72 6.25 2.23
CA ILE A 141 -4.64 7.05 2.80
C ILE A 141 -3.68 7.53 1.72
N VAL A 142 -2.81 8.47 2.06
CA VAL A 142 -1.65 8.83 1.24
C VAL A 142 -0.35 8.48 1.96
N ALA A 143 0.69 8.22 1.17
CA ALA A 143 2.05 8.02 1.67
C ALA A 143 3.06 8.70 0.73
N PRO A 144 4.31 8.98 1.18
CA PRO A 144 5.33 9.57 0.33
C PRO A 144 5.55 8.77 -0.95
N GLY A 145 5.49 9.44 -2.11
CA GLY A 145 5.68 8.80 -3.41
C GLY A 145 6.17 9.77 -4.49
N GLU A 146 6.61 10.96 -4.11
CA GLU A 146 7.16 11.95 -5.03
C GLU A 146 8.58 12.32 -4.64
N ASN A 147 9.51 12.23 -5.62
CA ASN A 147 10.95 12.46 -5.42
C ASN A 147 11.53 11.63 -4.27
N VAL A 148 11.25 10.34 -4.26
CA VAL A 148 11.69 9.38 -3.24
C VAL A 148 12.92 8.61 -3.69
N CYS A 149 13.64 8.04 -2.72
CA CYS A 149 14.85 7.26 -2.93
C CYS A 149 14.62 5.79 -2.60
N THR A 150 15.18 4.88 -3.39
CA THR A 150 15.05 3.43 -3.17
C THR A 150 16.14 2.63 -3.89
N THR A 151 16.18 1.33 -3.65
CA THR A 151 17.06 0.40 -4.38
C THR A 151 16.65 0.27 -5.83
N THR A 152 17.60 -0.01 -6.71
CA THR A 152 17.35 -0.39 -8.11
C THR A 152 18.24 -1.56 -8.51
N THR A 153 18.13 -2.04 -9.74
CA THR A 153 18.93 -3.16 -10.24
C THR A 153 20.41 -2.82 -10.31
N GLY A 154 21.29 -3.86 -10.24
CA GLY A 154 22.74 -3.70 -10.34
C GLY A 154 23.40 -3.12 -9.09
N SER A 155 22.84 -3.35 -7.90
CA SER A 155 23.36 -2.83 -6.63
C SER A 155 23.44 -1.29 -6.59
N ASN A 156 22.50 -0.62 -7.24
CA ASN A 156 22.40 0.83 -7.34
C ASN A 156 21.16 1.36 -6.61
N TYR A 157 21.02 2.68 -6.63
CA TYR A 157 19.90 3.41 -6.01
C TYR A 157 19.29 4.38 -7.02
N SER A 158 17.98 4.55 -6.95
CA SER A 158 17.24 5.62 -7.61
C SER A 158 16.99 6.72 -6.58
N THR A 159 17.37 7.95 -6.86
CA THR A 159 17.37 9.06 -5.90
C THR A 159 16.24 10.06 -6.10
N SER A 160 15.45 9.94 -7.16
CA SER A 160 14.38 10.88 -7.49
C SER A 160 13.34 10.20 -8.38
N ILE A 161 12.62 9.24 -7.84
CA ILE A 161 11.53 8.57 -8.56
C ILE A 161 10.19 9.00 -7.97
N SER A 162 9.15 8.97 -8.81
CA SER A 162 7.81 9.40 -8.40
C SER A 162 6.75 8.45 -8.93
N GLY A 163 5.71 8.23 -8.13
CA GLY A 163 4.57 7.37 -8.44
C GLY A 163 3.87 6.85 -7.20
N THR A 164 2.56 6.63 -7.29
CA THR A 164 1.78 5.91 -6.26
C THR A 164 2.30 4.49 -6.05
N SER A 165 3.05 3.97 -7.04
CA SER A 165 3.79 2.70 -6.95
C SER A 165 4.78 2.65 -5.79
N PHE A 166 5.24 3.79 -5.27
CA PHE A 166 6.19 3.88 -4.15
C PHE A 166 5.51 4.17 -2.83
N SER A 167 4.35 4.84 -2.87
CA SER A 167 3.47 5.01 -1.71
C SER A 167 2.86 3.68 -1.25
N CYS A 168 2.46 2.84 -2.19
CA CYS A 168 1.87 1.53 -1.92
C CYS A 168 2.79 0.63 -1.06
N PRO A 169 4.05 0.35 -1.42
CA PRO A 169 4.95 -0.46 -0.60
C PRO A 169 5.29 0.21 0.74
N THR A 170 5.30 1.54 0.82
CA THR A 170 5.46 2.26 2.08
C THR A 170 4.33 1.91 3.06
N ALA A 171 3.08 1.93 2.60
CA ALA A 171 1.93 1.54 3.42
C ALA A 171 1.93 0.03 3.74
N ALA A 172 2.34 -0.81 2.78
CA ALA A 172 2.48 -2.25 3.00
C ALA A 172 3.52 -2.58 4.09
N ALA A 173 4.64 -1.86 4.13
CA ALA A 173 5.65 -2.02 5.17
C ALA A 173 5.10 -1.65 6.56
N VAL A 174 4.36 -0.56 6.68
CA VAL A 174 3.74 -0.17 7.96
C VAL A 174 2.66 -1.18 8.38
N ALA A 175 1.87 -1.71 7.45
CA ALA A 175 0.93 -2.79 7.74
C ALA A 175 1.64 -4.05 8.28
N ALA A 176 2.83 -4.37 7.74
CA ALA A 176 3.64 -5.48 8.25
C ALA A 176 4.16 -5.21 9.67
N LEU A 177 4.58 -3.99 9.98
CA LEU A 177 4.96 -3.59 11.34
C LEU A 177 3.78 -3.69 12.32
N VAL A 178 2.60 -3.23 11.95
CA VAL A 178 1.37 -3.36 12.76
C VAL A 178 1.08 -4.84 13.08
N ILE A 179 1.16 -5.71 12.07
CA ILE A 179 0.97 -7.16 12.24
C ILE A 179 2.07 -7.78 13.12
N SER A 180 3.33 -7.30 13.03
CA SER A 180 4.42 -7.81 13.86
C SER A 180 4.22 -7.51 15.34
N VAL A 181 3.63 -6.38 15.68
CA VAL A 181 3.29 -5.99 17.05
C VAL A 181 2.06 -6.76 17.55
N ASN A 182 1.05 -6.93 16.71
CA ASN A 182 -0.15 -7.68 17.08
C ASN A 182 -0.60 -8.65 15.95
N PRO A 183 -0.07 -9.88 15.95
CA PRO A 183 -0.36 -10.87 14.90
C PRO A 183 -1.80 -11.40 14.91
N ASN A 184 -2.58 -11.07 15.94
CA ASN A 184 -3.96 -11.50 16.06
C ASN A 184 -4.96 -10.61 15.34
N LEU A 185 -4.56 -9.42 14.91
CA LEU A 185 -5.42 -8.51 14.16
C LEU A 185 -5.88 -9.14 12.84
N THR A 186 -7.16 -8.98 12.51
CA THR A 186 -7.69 -9.24 11.18
C THR A 186 -7.18 -8.21 10.19
N GLN A 187 -7.25 -8.50 8.88
CA GLN A 187 -6.87 -7.53 7.85
C GLN A 187 -7.64 -6.21 8.02
N LYS A 188 -8.95 -6.29 8.29
CA LYS A 188 -9.76 -5.09 8.49
C LYS A 188 -9.30 -4.26 9.69
N GLN A 189 -8.98 -4.90 10.82
CA GLN A 189 -8.45 -4.19 11.99
C GLN A 189 -7.10 -3.51 11.70
N VAL A 190 -6.24 -4.13 10.88
CA VAL A 190 -4.99 -3.50 10.45
C VAL A 190 -5.28 -2.28 9.59
N VAL A 191 -6.18 -2.36 8.60
CA VAL A 191 -6.60 -1.23 7.77
C VAL A 191 -7.22 -0.13 8.63
N ASP A 192 -8.12 -0.47 9.55
CA ASP A 192 -8.75 0.49 10.49
C ASP A 192 -7.69 1.24 11.34
N ILE A 193 -6.64 0.56 11.78
CA ILE A 193 -5.52 1.17 12.50
C ILE A 193 -4.77 2.17 11.63
N LEU A 194 -4.42 1.79 10.39
CA LEU A 194 -3.71 2.67 9.46
C LEU A 194 -4.51 3.92 9.12
N GLU A 195 -5.81 3.79 8.94
CA GLU A 195 -6.72 4.91 8.66
C GLU A 195 -6.91 5.82 9.88
N LYS A 196 -7.14 5.26 11.07
CA LYS A 196 -7.33 6.01 12.32
C LYS A 196 -6.08 6.78 12.74
N SER A 197 -4.92 6.20 12.51
CA SER A 197 -3.62 6.81 12.84
C SER A 197 -3.11 7.79 11.78
N ALA A 198 -3.78 7.89 10.62
CA ALA A 198 -3.35 8.77 9.55
C ALA A 198 -3.42 10.26 9.95
N ARG A 199 -2.30 10.96 9.76
CA ARG A 199 -2.13 12.36 10.15
C ARG A 199 -2.76 13.31 9.13
N LYS A 200 -3.54 14.27 9.62
CA LYS A 200 -4.11 15.33 8.78
C LYS A 200 -3.00 16.30 8.38
N VAL A 201 -2.74 16.43 7.09
CA VAL A 201 -1.67 17.27 6.55
C VAL A 201 -2.18 18.13 5.39
N GLY A 202 -1.45 19.21 5.09
CA GLY A 202 -1.81 20.15 4.04
C GLY A 202 -3.04 21.01 4.37
N ASN A 203 -3.44 21.85 3.43
CA ASN A 203 -4.61 22.72 3.56
C ASN A 203 -5.87 22.05 2.98
N TYR A 204 -6.19 20.83 3.42
CA TYR A 204 -7.36 20.09 2.97
C TYR A 204 -8.46 20.11 4.01
N ALA A 205 -9.69 20.27 3.58
CA ALA A 205 -10.86 20.14 4.44
C ALA A 205 -11.19 18.66 4.65
N TYR A 206 -10.86 18.13 5.82
CA TYR A 206 -11.26 16.78 6.23
C TYR A 206 -12.60 16.87 6.96
N SER A 207 -13.57 16.06 6.53
CA SER A 207 -14.92 16.08 7.08
C SER A 207 -15.42 14.66 7.38
N THR A 208 -16.41 14.55 8.25
CA THR A 208 -17.11 13.29 8.50
C THR A 208 -17.90 12.90 7.26
N THR A 209 -17.73 11.66 6.83
CA THR A 209 -18.37 11.10 5.64
C THR A 209 -19.04 9.77 6.00
N SER A 210 -20.28 9.55 5.58
CA SER A 210 -21.15 8.47 6.06
C SER A 210 -20.54 7.06 5.94
N ASN A 211 -19.73 6.82 4.92
CA ASN A 211 -19.11 5.51 4.67
C ASN A 211 -17.63 5.45 5.08
N ARG A 212 -17.15 6.46 5.85
CA ARG A 212 -15.76 6.58 6.30
C ARG A 212 -15.71 6.62 7.83
N LEU A 213 -15.67 5.43 8.46
CA LEU A 213 -15.92 5.26 9.91
C LEU A 213 -14.69 5.51 10.79
N ASN A 214 -13.49 5.60 10.20
CA ASN A 214 -12.23 5.69 10.95
C ASN A 214 -11.76 7.14 11.20
N GLY A 215 -12.65 8.11 11.06
CA GLY A 215 -12.39 9.52 11.34
C GLY A 215 -12.79 10.43 10.19
N THR A 216 -12.31 11.66 10.22
CA THR A 216 -12.54 12.62 9.13
C THR A 216 -11.72 12.25 7.90
N TRP A 217 -12.28 12.46 6.72
CA TRP A 217 -11.74 12.04 5.43
C TRP A 217 -11.79 13.18 4.41
N ASN A 218 -10.93 13.12 3.42
CA ASN A 218 -10.86 14.07 2.30
C ASN A 218 -10.71 13.34 0.98
N ASN A 219 -11.35 13.82 -0.08
CA ASN A 219 -11.37 13.17 -1.40
C ASN A 219 -9.99 13.05 -2.08
N GLU A 220 -9.04 13.94 -1.74
CA GLU A 220 -7.69 13.95 -2.31
C GLU A 220 -6.64 13.31 -1.41
N MET A 221 -6.90 13.23 -0.11
CA MET A 221 -5.94 12.78 0.89
C MET A 221 -6.40 11.53 1.67
N GLY A 222 -7.60 11.03 1.40
CA GLY A 222 -8.17 9.95 2.19
C GLY A 222 -8.32 10.33 3.67
N TYR A 223 -7.96 9.42 4.56
CA TYR A 223 -7.87 9.70 5.99
C TYR A 223 -6.65 10.55 6.36
N GLY A 224 -5.70 10.73 5.45
CA GLY A 224 -4.51 11.55 5.64
C GLY A 224 -3.20 10.83 5.29
N LEU A 225 -2.11 11.41 5.76
CA LEU A 225 -0.75 10.86 5.59
C LEU A 225 -0.52 9.70 6.55
N LEU A 226 -0.07 8.59 6.02
CA LEU A 226 0.39 7.43 6.79
C LEU A 226 1.36 7.83 7.90
N ASP A 227 1.09 7.41 9.13
CA ASP A 227 1.96 7.61 10.29
C ASP A 227 2.32 6.26 10.90
N ALA A 228 3.57 5.84 10.69
CA ALA A 228 4.05 4.54 11.12
C ALA A 228 4.13 4.41 12.64
N TYR A 229 4.57 5.48 13.33
CA TYR A 229 4.69 5.48 14.79
C TYR A 229 3.31 5.35 15.43
N ALA A 230 2.37 6.18 15.01
CA ALA A 230 1.01 6.17 15.53
C ALA A 230 0.29 4.84 15.26
N ALA A 231 0.48 4.26 14.06
CA ALA A 231 -0.11 2.97 13.71
C ALA A 231 0.43 1.82 14.60
N VAL A 232 1.74 1.77 14.81
CA VAL A 232 2.39 0.75 15.65
C VAL A 232 2.01 0.90 17.12
N SER A 233 2.00 2.12 17.66
CA SER A 233 1.56 2.40 19.04
C SER A 233 0.11 2.00 19.25
N LEU A 234 -0.79 2.35 18.32
CA LEU A 234 -2.20 1.97 18.40
C LEU A 234 -2.38 0.43 18.34
N ALA A 235 -1.58 -0.27 17.55
CA ALA A 235 -1.58 -1.74 17.47
C ALA A 235 -1.12 -2.40 18.78
N GLY A 236 -0.19 -1.76 19.49
CA GLY A 236 0.31 -2.18 20.81
C GLY A 236 -0.63 -1.88 21.96
N GLY A 237 -1.74 -1.19 21.74
CA GLY A 237 -2.71 -0.79 22.77
C GLY A 237 -2.37 0.52 23.49
N GLU A 238 -1.44 1.30 22.96
CA GLU A 238 -1.11 2.63 23.47
C GLU A 238 -2.12 3.67 22.96
N ASN A 239 -2.49 4.62 23.81
CA ASN A 239 -3.30 5.76 23.39
C ASN A 239 -2.38 6.77 22.70
N VAL A 240 -2.61 7.00 21.40
CA VAL A 240 -1.90 8.00 20.62
C VAL A 240 -2.79 9.24 20.51
N TYR A 241 -2.33 10.35 21.05
CA TYR A 241 -3.01 11.63 20.95
C TYR A 241 -2.37 12.45 19.81
N PHE A 242 -3.18 12.95 18.89
CA PHE A 242 -2.77 13.78 17.74
C PHE A 242 -3.19 15.21 17.93
#